data_6b161675fe66766a35c8f9f76792f238
#
_entry.id   6b161675fe66766a35c8f9f76792f238
#
_cell.length_a   1.000
_cell.length_b   1.000
_cell.length_c   1.000
_cell.angle_alpha   90.00
_cell.angle_beta   90.00
_cell.angle_gamma   90.00
#
_symmetry.space_group_name_H-M   'P 1'
#
loop_
_entity.id
_entity.type
_entity.pdbx_description
1 polymer ?
#
loop_
_entity_poly.entity_id
_entity_poly.type
_entity_poly.pdbx_seq_one_letter_code
_entity_poly.pdbx_strand_id
1 'polypeptide(L)'
;DSSDIDILVEIPEDEYNRYSYVKGNGQSRLLQAVKNAIQNTYSRSDVRADGQVIKIAFSDGMKFEVLPAFPQENWSGSILYKYPDSNMGGNWKTTDPRSEQRAIQEKNNSSNGLLCATCRHIRMIRDTSYSSYHLSGILIDSFVYDAIGWWHFTREDVDSSIQLKSYEQELLDHYNQISLNGLLSPTLAAPGSGTALDTSKDWNILGKILNKMA
;
A
#
# COMPACT_ATOMS: atom_id res chain seq x y z
N ASP A 1 -11.90 -10.66 -9.72
CA ASP A 1 -10.81 -9.91 -9.08
C ASP A 1 -9.53 -10.71 -9.21
N SER A 2 -8.58 -10.19 -9.98
CA SER A 2 -7.26 -10.80 -10.17
C SER A 2 -6.21 -10.08 -9.30
N SER A 3 -6.55 -9.75 -8.06
CA SER A 3 -5.60 -9.14 -7.13
C SER A 3 -4.68 -10.22 -6.56
N ASP A 4 -3.39 -9.90 -6.47
CA ASP A 4 -2.42 -10.75 -5.83
C ASP A 4 -2.62 -10.71 -4.30
N ILE A 5 -2.28 -11.80 -3.61
CA ILE A 5 -2.32 -11.87 -2.16
C ILE A 5 -0.93 -11.55 -1.63
N ASP A 6 -0.83 -10.45 -0.87
CA ASP A 6 0.43 -10.01 -0.28
C ASP A 6 0.68 -10.72 1.05
N ILE A 7 1.86 -11.35 1.17
CA ILE A 7 2.29 -12.07 2.37
C ILE A 7 3.64 -11.53 2.82
N LEU A 8 3.73 -11.02 4.05
CA LEU A 8 5.01 -10.76 4.70
C LEU A 8 5.46 -12.02 5.46
N VAL A 9 6.67 -12.47 5.17
CA VAL A 9 7.28 -13.63 5.85
C VAL A 9 8.44 -13.14 6.72
N GLU A 10 8.31 -13.39 8.03
CA GLU A 10 9.38 -13.09 8.97
C GLU A 10 10.51 -14.11 8.83
N ILE A 11 11.73 -13.61 8.62
CA ILE A 11 12.95 -14.41 8.56
C ILE A 11 13.75 -14.15 9.83
N PRO A 12 14.39 -15.18 10.43
CA PRO A 12 15.22 -15.03 11.63
C PRO A 12 16.31 -13.96 11.44
N GLU A 13 16.58 -13.18 12.48
CA GLU A 13 17.48 -12.02 12.41
C GLU A 13 18.94 -12.40 12.10
N ASP A 14 19.37 -13.59 12.51
CA ASP A 14 20.71 -14.10 12.21
C ASP A 14 20.98 -14.23 10.69
N GLU A 15 19.95 -14.54 9.91
CA GLU A 15 20.04 -14.56 8.45
C GLU A 15 20.22 -13.15 7.84
N TYR A 16 19.78 -12.09 8.53
CA TYR A 16 20.01 -10.71 8.05
C TYR A 16 21.51 -10.43 7.88
N ASN A 17 22.31 -10.76 8.87
CA ASN A 17 23.76 -10.54 8.86
C ASN A 17 24.42 -11.30 7.70
N ARG A 18 23.95 -12.52 7.44
CA ARG A 18 24.44 -13.36 6.34
C ARG A 18 24.33 -12.68 4.97
N TYR A 19 23.21 -11.95 4.72
CA TYR A 19 23.00 -11.30 3.43
C TYR A 19 23.45 -9.84 3.40
N SER A 20 23.52 -9.16 4.53
CA SER A 20 23.92 -7.75 4.60
C SER A 20 25.40 -7.52 4.39
N TYR A 21 26.24 -8.48 4.82
CA TYR A 21 27.71 -8.37 4.68
C TYR A 21 28.28 -9.04 3.42
N VAL A 22 27.44 -9.57 2.56
CA VAL A 22 27.88 -10.20 1.31
C VAL A 22 28.35 -9.12 0.32
N LYS A 23 29.52 -9.36 -0.32
CA LYS A 23 29.96 -8.54 -1.45
C LYS A 23 28.97 -8.63 -2.61
N GLY A 24 28.53 -7.47 -3.13
CA GLY A 24 27.55 -7.36 -4.20
C GLY A 24 26.11 -7.24 -3.67
N ASN A 25 25.13 -7.64 -4.47
CA ASN A 25 23.71 -7.50 -4.14
C ASN A 25 23.24 -8.67 -3.24
N GLY A 26 23.41 -8.52 -1.92
CA GLY A 26 22.96 -9.49 -0.93
C GLY A 26 21.44 -9.64 -0.90
N GLN A 27 20.71 -8.57 -1.20
CA GLN A 27 19.26 -8.53 -1.29
C GLN A 27 18.73 -9.44 -2.39
N SER A 28 19.36 -9.40 -3.56
CA SER A 28 19.05 -10.32 -4.66
C SER A 28 19.35 -11.79 -4.27
N ARG A 29 20.42 -12.03 -3.53
CA ARG A 29 20.75 -13.39 -3.06
C ARG A 29 19.74 -13.92 -2.07
N LEU A 30 19.25 -13.08 -1.14
CA LEU A 30 18.16 -13.44 -0.22
C LEU A 30 16.91 -13.81 -1.00
N LEU A 31 16.47 -12.95 -1.94
CA LEU A 31 15.30 -13.22 -2.78
C LEU A 31 15.42 -14.52 -3.55
N GLN A 32 16.61 -14.82 -4.12
CA GLN A 32 16.85 -16.08 -4.80
C GLN A 32 16.82 -17.30 -3.85
N ALA A 33 17.34 -17.16 -2.63
CA ALA A 33 17.30 -18.23 -1.64
C ALA A 33 15.84 -18.55 -1.22
N VAL A 34 15.04 -17.52 -0.94
CA VAL A 34 13.62 -17.68 -0.60
C VAL A 34 12.85 -18.24 -1.80
N LYS A 35 13.07 -17.71 -3.01
CA LYS A 35 12.51 -18.26 -4.25
C LYS A 35 12.78 -19.76 -4.38
N ASN A 36 14.02 -20.18 -4.20
CA ASN A 36 14.42 -21.58 -4.36
C ASN A 36 13.76 -22.48 -3.29
N ALA A 37 13.62 -21.99 -2.05
CA ALA A 37 12.92 -22.71 -1.00
C ALA A 37 11.42 -22.92 -1.35
N ILE A 38 10.76 -21.87 -1.86
CA ILE A 38 9.37 -21.94 -2.32
C ILE A 38 9.24 -22.89 -3.53
N GLN A 39 10.14 -22.76 -4.51
CA GLN A 39 10.12 -23.59 -5.72
C GLN A 39 10.34 -25.08 -5.42
N ASN A 40 11.14 -25.42 -4.41
CA ASN A 40 11.33 -26.81 -3.98
C ASN A 40 10.03 -27.43 -3.43
N THR A 41 9.22 -26.63 -2.74
CA THR A 41 7.93 -27.07 -2.18
C THR A 41 6.83 -27.07 -3.23
N TYR A 42 6.79 -26.03 -4.06
CA TYR A 42 5.77 -25.82 -5.10
C TYR A 42 6.37 -25.95 -6.50
N SER A 43 6.92 -27.11 -6.81
CA SER A 43 7.69 -27.37 -8.04
C SER A 43 6.93 -27.17 -9.35
N ARG A 44 5.59 -27.17 -9.31
CA ARG A 44 4.72 -26.99 -10.49
C ARG A 44 4.23 -25.54 -10.66
N SER A 45 4.54 -24.66 -9.72
CA SER A 45 4.13 -23.25 -9.76
C SER A 45 5.18 -22.40 -10.45
N ASP A 46 4.75 -21.31 -11.10
CA ASP A 46 5.68 -20.30 -11.61
C ASP A 46 6.12 -19.41 -10.44
N VAL A 47 7.40 -19.49 -10.09
CA VAL A 47 7.97 -18.75 -8.95
C VAL A 47 9.11 -17.86 -9.45
N ARG A 48 8.99 -16.55 -9.24
CA ARG A 48 9.96 -15.55 -9.71
C ARG A 48 10.32 -14.58 -8.60
N ALA A 49 11.60 -14.24 -8.49
CA ALA A 49 12.06 -13.11 -7.67
C ALA A 49 11.96 -11.83 -8.50
N ASP A 50 11.31 -10.79 -7.98
CA ASP A 50 11.05 -9.53 -8.66
C ASP A 50 11.20 -8.34 -7.71
N GLY A 51 12.29 -7.61 -7.87
CA GLY A 51 12.55 -6.38 -7.13
C GLY A 51 12.65 -6.56 -5.62
N GLN A 52 11.53 -6.68 -4.95
CA GLN A 52 11.41 -6.76 -3.48
C GLN A 52 10.72 -8.03 -3.00
N VAL A 53 10.00 -8.72 -3.88
CA VAL A 53 9.11 -9.83 -3.56
C VAL A 53 9.43 -11.08 -4.36
N ILE A 54 8.86 -12.19 -3.93
CA ILE A 54 8.76 -13.40 -4.72
C ILE A 54 7.31 -13.54 -5.19
N LYS A 55 7.13 -13.53 -6.52
CA LYS A 55 5.82 -13.76 -7.14
C LYS A 55 5.61 -15.24 -7.36
N ILE A 56 4.42 -15.71 -6.99
CA ILE A 56 4.02 -17.10 -7.15
C ILE A 56 2.71 -17.12 -7.94
N ALA A 57 2.67 -17.83 -9.07
CA ALA A 57 1.45 -18.09 -9.80
C ALA A 57 1.14 -19.58 -9.74
N PHE A 58 -0.03 -19.90 -9.16
CA PHE A 58 -0.54 -21.26 -9.06
C PHE A 58 -1.39 -21.63 -10.29
N SER A 59 -1.50 -22.92 -10.57
CA SER A 59 -2.25 -23.43 -11.72
C SER A 59 -3.76 -23.18 -11.68
N ASP A 60 -4.32 -22.91 -10.51
CA ASP A 60 -5.72 -22.53 -10.29
C ASP A 60 -6.00 -21.03 -10.50
N GLY A 61 -4.97 -20.26 -10.85
CA GLY A 61 -5.05 -18.83 -11.12
C GLY A 61 -4.78 -17.93 -9.91
N MET A 62 -4.58 -18.49 -8.70
CA MET A 62 -4.19 -17.71 -7.54
C MET A 62 -2.76 -17.19 -7.70
N LYS A 63 -2.55 -15.94 -7.26
CA LYS A 63 -1.25 -15.29 -7.27
C LYS A 63 -0.92 -14.76 -5.90
N PHE A 64 0.34 -14.90 -5.54
CA PHE A 64 0.88 -14.40 -4.27
C PHE A 64 2.13 -13.57 -4.53
N GLU A 65 2.28 -12.50 -3.75
CA GLU A 65 3.54 -11.77 -3.60
C GLU A 65 4.06 -11.99 -2.18
N VAL A 66 5.23 -12.59 -2.06
CA VAL A 66 5.86 -12.90 -0.77
C VAL A 66 6.99 -11.92 -0.52
N LEU A 67 6.85 -11.08 0.51
CA LEU A 67 7.85 -10.13 0.99
C LEU A 67 8.64 -10.77 2.13
N PRO A 68 9.88 -11.23 1.93
CA PRO A 68 10.74 -11.68 3.01
C PRO A 68 11.22 -10.48 3.83
N ALA A 69 11.07 -10.51 5.15
CA ALA A 69 11.43 -9.39 5.99
C ALA A 69 12.00 -9.83 7.34
N PHE A 70 12.82 -8.97 7.92
CA PHE A 70 13.43 -9.16 9.23
C PHE A 70 12.78 -8.22 10.23
N PRO A 71 12.20 -8.74 11.33
CA PRO A 71 11.66 -7.89 12.37
C PRO A 71 12.81 -7.13 13.06
N GLN A 72 12.62 -5.85 13.27
CA GLN A 72 13.54 -4.99 14.01
C GLN A 72 12.75 -4.19 15.05
N GLU A 73 13.07 -4.35 16.31
CA GLU A 73 12.51 -3.51 17.36
C GLU A 73 13.18 -2.12 17.31
N ASN A 74 12.37 -1.08 17.26
CA ASN A 74 12.88 0.29 17.35
C ASN A 74 13.00 0.70 18.83
N TRP A 75 13.59 1.86 19.08
CA TRP A 75 13.80 2.41 20.42
C TRP A 75 12.49 2.67 21.21
N SER A 76 11.34 2.71 20.55
CA SER A 76 10.01 2.86 21.18
C SER A 76 9.31 1.54 21.47
N GLY A 77 9.96 0.39 21.19
CA GLY A 77 9.37 -0.94 21.34
C GLY A 77 8.44 -1.35 20.18
N SER A 78 8.33 -0.57 19.14
CA SER A 78 7.56 -0.94 17.94
C SER A 78 8.39 -1.80 17.00
N ILE A 79 7.75 -2.78 16.35
CA ILE A 79 8.42 -3.66 15.40
C ILE A 79 8.28 -3.07 14.00
N LEU A 80 9.41 -2.71 13.41
CA LEU A 80 9.57 -2.41 12.00
C LEU A 80 10.03 -3.65 11.25
N TYR A 81 9.73 -3.73 9.96
CA TYR A 81 10.18 -4.81 9.11
C TYR A 81 11.18 -4.30 8.09
N LYS A 82 12.41 -4.82 8.14
CA LYS A 82 13.44 -4.53 7.15
C LYS A 82 13.36 -5.57 6.02
N TYR A 83 13.22 -5.12 4.78
CA TYR A 83 13.05 -5.99 3.63
C TYR A 83 14.02 -5.65 2.50
N PRO A 84 14.34 -6.63 1.61
CA PRO A 84 15.26 -6.42 0.51
C PRO A 84 14.64 -5.63 -0.64
N ASP A 85 15.43 -4.76 -1.25
CA ASP A 85 15.18 -4.22 -2.58
C ASP A 85 16.40 -4.52 -3.46
N SER A 86 16.25 -5.41 -4.43
CA SER A 86 17.34 -5.83 -5.31
C SER A 86 17.63 -4.86 -6.44
N ASN A 87 16.82 -3.81 -6.61
CA ASN A 87 16.99 -2.82 -7.66
C ASN A 87 18.23 -1.95 -7.41
N MET A 88 18.81 -1.39 -8.48
CA MET A 88 19.92 -0.43 -8.45
C MET A 88 21.13 -0.86 -7.59
N GLY A 89 21.46 -2.17 -7.62
CA GLY A 89 22.60 -2.70 -6.89
C GLY A 89 22.31 -3.25 -5.49
N GLY A 90 21.08 -3.12 -5.04
CA GLY A 90 20.58 -3.67 -3.78
C GLY A 90 20.56 -2.64 -2.65
N ASN A 91 19.44 -2.59 -1.93
CA ASN A 91 19.24 -1.77 -0.75
C ASN A 91 18.34 -2.48 0.26
N TRP A 92 18.37 -2.03 1.50
CA TRP A 92 17.43 -2.44 2.53
C TRP A 92 16.41 -1.32 2.77
N LYS A 93 15.13 -1.67 2.74
CA LYS A 93 14.02 -0.77 3.04
C LYS A 93 13.35 -1.20 4.33
N THR A 94 12.54 -0.31 4.90
CA THR A 94 11.73 -0.59 6.10
C THR A 94 10.27 -0.32 5.83
N THR A 95 9.39 -1.09 6.48
CA THR A 95 7.94 -0.89 6.46
C THR A 95 7.36 -1.18 7.84
N ASP A 96 6.21 -0.59 8.14
CA ASP A 96 5.43 -0.85 9.36
C ASP A 96 3.97 -1.16 9.00
N PRO A 97 3.69 -2.33 8.43
CA PRO A 97 2.35 -2.68 8.00
C PRO A 97 1.35 -2.78 9.15
N ARG A 98 1.82 -3.04 10.37
CA ARG A 98 0.95 -3.12 11.56
C ARG A 98 0.43 -1.73 11.96
N SER A 99 1.29 -0.72 11.93
CA SER A 99 0.89 0.66 12.19
C SER A 99 -0.04 1.18 11.09
N GLU A 100 0.23 0.85 9.83
CA GLU A 100 -0.63 1.21 8.70
C GLU A 100 -2.02 0.59 8.83
N GLN A 101 -2.08 -0.72 9.09
CA GLN A 101 -3.36 -1.43 9.29
C GLN A 101 -4.14 -0.87 10.48
N ARG A 102 -3.47 -0.62 11.60
CA ARG A 102 -4.11 -0.04 12.80
C ARG A 102 -4.70 1.33 12.51
N ALA A 103 -3.94 2.23 11.90
CA ALA A 103 -4.39 3.57 11.56
C ALA A 103 -5.61 3.55 10.64
N ILE A 104 -5.59 2.73 9.58
CA ILE A 104 -6.71 2.54 8.67
C ILE A 104 -7.92 1.98 9.41
N GLN A 105 -7.74 0.97 10.27
CA GLN A 105 -8.83 0.35 11.01
C GLN A 105 -9.47 1.32 12.00
N GLU A 106 -8.68 2.07 12.76
CA GLU A 106 -9.17 3.08 13.71
C GLU A 106 -9.97 4.18 12.98
N LYS A 107 -9.44 4.69 11.88
CA LYS A 107 -10.12 5.70 11.07
C LYS A 107 -11.39 5.16 10.40
N ASN A 108 -11.36 3.92 9.93
CA ASN A 108 -12.54 3.28 9.36
C ASN A 108 -13.64 3.06 10.41
N ASN A 109 -13.28 2.68 11.63
CA ASN A 109 -14.23 2.53 12.74
C ASN A 109 -14.83 3.88 13.12
N SER A 110 -14.02 4.94 13.24
CA SER A 110 -14.51 6.29 13.57
C SER A 110 -15.37 6.91 12.49
N SER A 111 -15.20 6.48 11.24
CA SER A 111 -16.03 6.91 10.09
C SER A 111 -17.19 5.97 9.78
N ASN A 112 -17.54 5.04 10.68
CA ASN A 112 -18.59 4.03 10.46
C ASN A 112 -18.46 3.25 9.16
N GLY A 113 -17.21 2.98 8.71
CA GLY A 113 -16.94 2.23 7.50
C GLY A 113 -16.82 3.07 6.23
N LEU A 114 -17.01 4.40 6.29
CA LEU A 114 -16.95 5.29 5.13
C LEU A 114 -15.57 5.25 4.45
N LEU A 115 -14.47 5.22 5.23
CA LEU A 115 -13.12 5.16 4.68
C LEU A 115 -12.95 3.98 3.71
N CYS A 116 -13.20 2.76 4.18
CA CYS A 116 -13.05 1.58 3.35
C CYS A 116 -14.05 1.52 2.18
N ALA A 117 -15.26 2.06 2.36
CA ALA A 117 -16.23 2.16 1.29
C ALA A 117 -15.75 3.09 0.18
N THR A 118 -15.20 4.26 0.54
CA THR A 118 -14.62 5.22 -0.40
C THR A 118 -13.43 4.64 -1.15
N CYS A 119 -12.49 4.00 -0.44
CA CYS A 119 -11.34 3.34 -1.06
C CYS A 119 -11.78 2.28 -2.08
N ARG A 120 -12.77 1.47 -1.76
CA ARG A 120 -13.34 0.47 -2.70
C ARG A 120 -14.03 1.13 -3.89
N HIS A 121 -14.75 2.23 -3.70
CA HIS A 121 -15.41 2.95 -4.78
C HIS A 121 -14.37 3.55 -5.76
N ILE A 122 -13.32 4.18 -5.26
CA ILE A 122 -12.22 4.69 -6.10
C ILE A 122 -11.56 3.54 -6.90
N ARG A 123 -11.28 2.39 -6.25
CA ARG A 123 -10.73 1.20 -6.94
C ARG A 123 -11.68 0.67 -8.01
N MET A 124 -12.98 0.61 -7.74
CA MET A 124 -13.98 0.18 -8.72
C MET A 124 -13.99 1.11 -9.97
N ILE A 125 -13.94 2.43 -9.78
CA ILE A 125 -13.88 3.39 -10.90
C ILE A 125 -12.55 3.23 -11.66
N ARG A 126 -11.41 3.07 -10.97
CA ARG A 126 -10.12 2.76 -11.59
C ARG A 126 -10.23 1.54 -12.49
N ASP A 127 -10.71 0.43 -11.96
CA ASP A 127 -10.72 -0.86 -12.65
C ASP A 127 -11.71 -0.89 -13.83
N THR A 128 -12.81 -0.14 -13.74
CA THR A 128 -13.84 -0.09 -14.79
C THR A 128 -13.59 0.98 -15.86
N SER A 129 -13.03 2.13 -15.49
CA SER A 129 -12.93 3.28 -16.39
C SER A 129 -11.48 3.68 -16.74
N TYR A 130 -10.51 3.24 -15.95
CA TYR A 130 -9.09 3.62 -16.07
C TYR A 130 -8.15 2.41 -15.95
N SER A 131 -8.58 1.21 -16.33
CA SER A 131 -7.84 -0.05 -16.17
C SER A 131 -6.46 -0.08 -16.87
N SER A 132 -6.24 0.78 -17.87
CA SER A 132 -4.95 0.93 -18.55
C SER A 132 -3.95 1.83 -17.81
N TYR A 133 -4.39 2.50 -16.74
CA TYR A 133 -3.54 3.39 -15.96
C TYR A 133 -3.18 2.76 -14.63
N HIS A 134 -1.95 3.02 -14.19
CA HIS A 134 -1.54 2.64 -12.85
C HIS A 134 -2.09 3.64 -11.83
N LEU A 135 -2.65 3.10 -10.72
CA LEU A 135 -2.98 3.85 -9.52
C LEU A 135 -2.83 2.89 -8.33
N SER A 136 -1.83 3.12 -7.50
CA SER A 136 -1.49 2.21 -6.41
C SER A 136 -2.55 2.21 -5.31
N GLY A 137 -2.76 1.05 -4.68
CA GLY A 137 -3.71 0.90 -3.58
C GLY A 137 -3.35 1.76 -2.38
N ILE A 138 -2.07 1.82 -2.03
CA ILE A 138 -1.58 2.61 -0.89
C ILE A 138 -1.81 4.11 -1.11
N LEU A 139 -1.70 4.62 -2.34
CA LEU A 139 -2.00 6.02 -2.63
C LEU A 139 -3.48 6.33 -2.41
N ILE A 140 -4.38 5.45 -2.85
CA ILE A 140 -5.82 5.59 -2.61
C ILE A 140 -6.12 5.64 -1.11
N ASP A 141 -5.60 4.65 -0.36
CA ASP A 141 -5.87 4.53 1.07
C ASP A 141 -5.33 5.73 1.85
N SER A 142 -4.11 6.17 1.53
CA SER A 142 -3.49 7.32 2.18
C SER A 142 -4.20 8.63 1.85
N PHE A 143 -4.62 8.82 0.60
CA PHE A 143 -5.38 10.01 0.21
C PHE A 143 -6.73 10.06 0.94
N VAL A 144 -7.50 8.96 0.94
CA VAL A 144 -8.80 8.94 1.61
C VAL A 144 -8.65 9.09 3.12
N TYR A 145 -7.61 8.48 3.71
CA TYR A 145 -7.30 8.65 5.14
C TYR A 145 -7.06 10.12 5.52
N ASP A 146 -6.33 10.86 4.67
CA ASP A 146 -6.02 12.27 4.88
C ASP A 146 -7.25 13.18 4.62
N ALA A 147 -7.99 12.90 3.53
CA ALA A 147 -9.11 13.71 3.07
C ALA A 147 -10.40 13.55 3.90
N ILE A 148 -10.62 12.38 4.50
CA ILE A 148 -11.91 12.03 5.12
C ILE A 148 -12.29 12.94 6.31
N GLY A 149 -11.30 13.54 7.00
CA GLY A 149 -11.56 14.44 8.14
C GLY A 149 -12.47 13.80 9.19
N TRP A 150 -13.61 14.45 9.44
CA TRP A 150 -14.65 14.02 10.38
C TRP A 150 -15.85 13.38 9.72
N TRP A 151 -15.82 13.16 8.41
CA TRP A 151 -16.91 12.53 7.68
C TRP A 151 -17.09 11.08 8.12
N HIS A 152 -18.36 10.67 8.27
CA HIS A 152 -18.74 9.31 8.64
C HIS A 152 -20.13 8.97 8.09
N PHE A 153 -20.42 7.69 7.92
CA PHE A 153 -21.79 7.27 7.63
C PHE A 153 -22.70 7.56 8.82
N THR A 154 -23.80 8.26 8.56
CA THR A 154 -24.87 8.46 9.53
C THR A 154 -25.86 7.30 9.48
N ARG A 155 -26.61 7.10 10.57
CA ARG A 155 -27.77 6.21 10.55
C ARG A 155 -28.91 6.88 9.81
N GLU A 156 -29.78 6.09 9.16
CA GLU A 156 -30.90 6.59 8.33
C GLU A 156 -31.91 7.47 9.08
N ASP A 157 -31.92 7.39 10.41
CA ASP A 157 -32.84 8.15 11.31
C ASP A 157 -32.28 9.51 11.78
N VAL A 158 -31.05 9.84 11.38
CA VAL A 158 -30.44 11.15 11.70
C VAL A 158 -30.69 12.12 10.56
N ASP A 159 -31.53 13.12 10.80
CA ASP A 159 -31.78 14.21 9.85
C ASP A 159 -30.47 14.99 9.58
N SER A 160 -29.89 14.80 8.40
CA SER A 160 -28.66 15.44 7.97
C SER A 160 -28.90 16.84 7.37
N SER A 161 -29.85 17.58 7.96
CA SER A 161 -30.16 18.94 7.54
C SER A 161 -28.95 19.85 7.71
N ILE A 162 -28.46 20.35 6.57
CA ILE A 162 -27.42 21.34 6.34
C ILE A 162 -26.04 20.70 6.04
N GLN A 163 -25.93 19.89 5.02
CA GLN A 163 -24.66 19.75 4.31
C GLN A 163 -24.63 20.77 3.15
N LEU A 164 -23.80 21.80 3.28
CA LEU A 164 -23.57 22.79 2.22
C LEU A 164 -22.77 22.22 1.04
N LYS A 165 -22.23 21.00 1.17
CA LYS A 165 -21.31 20.37 0.22
C LYS A 165 -21.41 18.84 0.33
N SER A 166 -21.29 18.13 -0.79
CA SER A 166 -21.23 16.67 -0.78
C SER A 166 -19.85 16.17 -0.30
N TYR A 167 -19.81 14.92 0.17
CA TYR A 167 -18.56 14.29 0.57
C TYR A 167 -17.59 14.11 -0.62
N GLU A 168 -18.12 13.79 -1.79
CA GLU A 168 -17.34 13.65 -3.02
C GLU A 168 -16.69 14.99 -3.43
N GLN A 169 -17.42 16.09 -3.27
CA GLN A 169 -16.86 17.42 -3.51
C GLN A 169 -15.78 17.78 -2.49
N GLU A 170 -15.91 17.34 -1.23
CA GLU A 170 -14.87 17.53 -0.21
C GLU A 170 -13.58 16.80 -0.59
N LEU A 171 -13.67 15.54 -1.06
CA LEU A 171 -12.52 14.79 -1.56
C LEU A 171 -11.84 15.51 -2.73
N LEU A 172 -12.62 16.04 -3.68
CA LEU A 172 -12.09 16.76 -4.84
C LEU A 172 -11.39 18.06 -4.43
N ASP A 173 -11.97 18.81 -3.49
CA ASP A 173 -11.38 20.06 -3.03
C ASP A 173 -10.10 19.82 -2.23
N HIS A 174 -10.05 18.76 -1.42
CA HIS A 174 -8.84 18.35 -0.72
C HIS A 174 -7.73 17.99 -1.72
N TYR A 175 -8.06 17.22 -2.78
CA TYR A 175 -7.13 16.92 -3.86
C TYR A 175 -6.60 18.20 -4.53
N ASN A 176 -7.47 19.14 -4.85
CA ASN A 176 -7.09 20.42 -5.47
C ASN A 176 -6.19 21.24 -4.53
N GLN A 177 -6.48 21.28 -3.25
CA GLN A 177 -5.67 21.98 -2.25
C GLN A 177 -4.26 21.40 -2.15
N ILE A 178 -4.11 20.08 -2.08
CA ILE A 178 -2.79 19.41 -2.07
C ILE A 178 -2.04 19.70 -3.37
N SER A 179 -2.73 19.65 -4.51
CA SER A 179 -2.15 19.90 -5.83
C SER A 179 -1.63 21.34 -5.99
N LEU A 180 -2.32 22.32 -5.42
CA LEU A 180 -1.91 23.73 -5.44
C LEU A 180 -0.72 24.01 -4.52
N ASN A 181 -0.67 23.36 -3.36
CA ASN A 181 0.42 23.52 -2.38
C ASN A 181 1.72 22.82 -2.83
N GLY A 182 1.60 21.80 -3.68
CA GLY A 182 2.72 21.02 -4.21
C GLY A 182 3.19 21.54 -5.57
N LEU A 183 3.98 22.62 -5.61
CA LEU A 183 4.53 23.20 -6.84
C LEU A 183 5.35 22.20 -7.70
N LEU A 184 5.81 21.07 -7.13
CA LEU A 184 6.64 20.07 -7.84
C LEU A 184 6.09 18.65 -7.75
N SER A 185 5.57 18.24 -6.61
CA SER A 185 4.89 16.94 -6.40
C SER A 185 4.11 17.00 -5.10
N PRO A 186 2.85 16.56 -5.08
CA PRO A 186 2.08 16.48 -3.84
C PRO A 186 2.76 15.52 -2.86
N THR A 187 2.90 15.93 -1.60
CA THR A 187 3.42 15.08 -0.53
C THR A 187 2.28 14.41 0.19
N LEU A 188 2.31 13.09 0.22
CA LEU A 188 1.39 12.25 0.95
C LEU A 188 2.17 11.18 1.71
N ALA A 189 1.71 10.80 2.88
CA ALA A 189 2.36 9.78 3.70
C ALA A 189 1.40 8.62 3.98
N ALA A 190 1.95 7.42 4.09
CA ALA A 190 1.19 6.24 4.47
C ALA A 190 0.65 6.39 5.91
N PRO A 191 -0.62 6.07 6.17
CA PRO A 191 -1.22 6.16 7.49
C PRO A 191 -0.45 5.37 8.54
N GLY A 192 -0.27 5.92 9.72
CA GLY A 192 0.38 5.26 10.85
C GLY A 192 1.90 5.14 10.73
N SER A 193 2.46 4.71 9.61
CA SER A 193 3.90 4.60 9.41
C SER A 193 4.57 5.93 9.07
N GLY A 194 3.83 6.88 8.50
CA GLY A 194 4.37 8.17 8.05
C GLY A 194 5.33 8.06 6.86
N THR A 195 5.41 6.89 6.20
CA THR A 195 6.28 6.69 5.05
C THR A 195 5.83 7.57 3.89
N ALA A 196 6.74 8.40 3.38
CA ALA A 196 6.44 9.27 2.24
C ALA A 196 6.16 8.46 0.97
N LEU A 197 5.11 8.84 0.23
CA LEU A 197 4.69 8.17 -0.99
C LEU A 197 5.17 8.92 -2.22
N ASP A 198 5.58 8.18 -3.25
CA ASP A 198 5.81 8.73 -4.58
C ASP A 198 4.46 8.92 -5.30
N THR A 199 4.02 10.15 -5.41
CA THR A 199 2.76 10.52 -6.05
C THR A 199 2.92 10.86 -7.54
N SER A 200 4.15 10.95 -8.06
CA SER A 200 4.47 11.54 -9.37
C SER A 200 3.76 10.87 -10.55
N LYS A 201 3.53 9.57 -10.48
CA LYS A 201 2.93 8.78 -11.58
C LYS A 201 1.41 8.69 -11.49
N ASP A 202 0.89 8.63 -10.27
CA ASP A 202 -0.48 8.20 -9.98
C ASP A 202 -1.43 9.37 -9.69
N TRP A 203 -0.91 10.53 -9.34
CA TRP A 203 -1.70 11.67 -8.86
C TRP A 203 -2.76 12.14 -9.86
N ASN A 204 -2.38 12.28 -11.14
CA ASN A 204 -3.31 12.73 -12.18
C ASN A 204 -4.49 11.78 -12.38
N ILE A 205 -4.29 10.47 -12.21
CA ILE A 205 -5.36 9.47 -12.36
C ILE A 205 -6.32 9.56 -11.18
N LEU A 206 -5.81 9.74 -9.97
CA LEU A 206 -6.64 9.98 -8.80
C LEU A 206 -7.55 11.21 -9.02
N GLY A 207 -7.00 12.33 -9.51
CA GLY A 207 -7.78 13.53 -9.81
C GLY A 207 -8.89 13.30 -10.84
N LYS A 208 -8.63 12.53 -11.91
CA LYS A 208 -9.67 12.16 -12.89
C LYS A 208 -10.79 11.34 -12.27
N ILE A 209 -10.47 10.42 -11.36
CA ILE A 209 -11.47 9.61 -10.67
C ILE A 209 -12.31 10.48 -9.74
N LEU A 210 -11.69 11.34 -8.94
CA LEU A 210 -12.39 12.25 -8.03
C LEU A 210 -13.32 13.20 -8.77
N ASN A 211 -12.90 13.76 -9.92
CA ASN A 211 -13.76 14.57 -10.77
C ASN A 211 -14.96 13.80 -11.36
N LYS A 212 -14.86 12.48 -11.48
CA LYS A 212 -15.97 11.63 -11.93
C LYS A 212 -16.93 11.29 -10.79
N MET A 213 -16.47 11.36 -9.55
CA MET A 213 -17.27 11.11 -8.34
C MET A 213 -18.06 12.35 -7.93
N ALA A 214 -17.47 13.56 -8.04
CA ALA A 214 -18.08 14.85 -7.71
C ALA A 214 -19.02 15.34 -8.81
#